data_800a859ba8fc9186a167cbb7c1c3b212
#
_entry.id   800a859ba8fc9186a167cbb7c1c3b212
#
_cell.length_a   1.000
_cell.length_b   1.000
_cell.length_c   1.000
_cell.angle_alpha   90.00
_cell.angle_beta   90.00
_cell.angle_gamma   90.00
#
_symmetry.space_group_name_H-M   'P 1'
#
loop_
_entity.id
_entity.type
_entity.pdbx_description
1 polymer ?
#
loop_
_entity_poly.entity_id
_entity_poly.type
_entity_poly.pdbx_seq_one_letter_code
_entity_poly.pdbx_strand_id
1 'polypeptide(L)'
;MGHKIFVSYKYADSDVKQLTNSWYHDTVRTYVDKLEEYISEVSEHIYKGETDGEDLSGLSDDTIWEKLKDRIYDSTLTIVMISKGMRQTYLPDREQWIPWEISYSLKEVSRKNISGNMVTSSSNALLAIILPDTYGSYEYFTFRKTCCSNPCRSYKLR
;
A
#
# COMPACT_ATOMS: atom_id res chain seq x y z
N MET A 1 -3.09 21.72 -6.48
CA MET A 1 -2.38 20.80 -7.40
C MET A 1 -2.64 19.39 -6.95
N GLY A 2 -3.38 18.60 -7.71
CA GLY A 2 -3.76 17.24 -7.34
C GLY A 2 -2.60 16.27 -7.47
N HIS A 3 -2.53 15.28 -6.60
CA HIS A 3 -1.60 14.16 -6.68
C HIS A 3 -2.27 12.95 -7.33
N LYS A 4 -1.52 12.19 -8.10
CA LYS A 4 -1.91 10.86 -8.54
C LYS A 4 -1.42 9.87 -7.49
N ILE A 5 -2.34 9.13 -6.87
CA ILE A 5 -2.08 8.32 -5.69
C ILE A 5 -2.21 6.83 -6.05
N PHE A 6 -1.15 6.08 -5.84
CA PHE A 6 -1.15 4.62 -5.84
C PHE A 6 -1.24 4.11 -4.39
N VAL A 7 -2.05 3.08 -4.14
CA VAL A 7 -2.17 2.46 -2.81
C VAL A 7 -1.70 1.01 -2.90
N SER A 8 -0.67 0.69 -2.12
CA SER A 8 -0.10 -0.65 -1.98
C SER A 8 -0.62 -1.30 -0.71
N TYR A 9 -1.25 -2.46 -0.82
CA TYR A 9 -1.87 -3.16 0.32
C TYR A 9 -2.13 -4.64 0.02
N LYS A 10 -2.39 -5.43 1.06
CA LYS A 10 -2.83 -6.81 0.92
C LYS A 10 -4.35 -6.89 0.91
N TYR A 11 -4.94 -7.13 -0.26
CA TYR A 11 -6.38 -7.06 -0.53
C TYR A 11 -7.24 -7.84 0.46
N ALA A 12 -6.96 -9.12 0.66
CA ALA A 12 -7.78 -10.05 1.45
C ALA A 12 -7.35 -10.16 2.92
N ASP A 13 -6.49 -9.26 3.42
CA ASP A 13 -6.09 -9.31 4.82
C ASP A 13 -7.22 -8.82 5.73
N SER A 14 -7.75 -9.72 6.55
CA SER A 14 -8.80 -9.47 7.54
C SER A 14 -8.26 -9.24 8.96
N ASP A 15 -6.93 -9.24 9.15
CA ASP A 15 -6.29 -9.00 10.45
C ASP A 15 -6.30 -7.50 10.81
N VAL A 16 -7.44 -6.86 10.61
CA VAL A 16 -7.69 -5.44 10.82
C VAL A 16 -8.95 -5.22 11.66
N LYS A 17 -9.02 -4.08 12.34
CA LYS A 17 -10.20 -3.73 13.13
C LYS A 17 -11.42 -3.53 12.25
N GLN A 18 -12.57 -4.05 12.70
CA GLN A 18 -13.86 -3.83 12.06
C GLN A 18 -14.21 -2.34 12.03
N LEU A 19 -14.50 -1.80 10.86
CA LEU A 19 -14.96 -0.42 10.64
C LEU A 19 -16.47 -0.33 10.39
N THR A 20 -17.03 -1.37 9.80
CA THR A 20 -18.45 -1.43 9.44
C THR A 20 -19.23 -2.28 10.45
N ASN A 21 -20.53 -2.03 10.55
CA ASN A 21 -21.43 -2.90 11.33
C ASN A 21 -21.93 -4.09 10.49
N SER A 22 -21.15 -4.51 9.51
CA SER A 22 -21.47 -5.65 8.64
C SER A 22 -21.27 -6.98 9.37
N TRP A 23 -22.04 -7.99 8.97
CA TRP A 23 -21.83 -9.38 9.38
C TRP A 23 -20.56 -10.00 8.77
N TYR A 24 -20.04 -9.42 7.69
CA TYR A 24 -18.80 -9.83 7.07
C TYR A 24 -17.63 -9.10 7.74
N HIS A 25 -16.51 -9.82 7.89
CA HIS A 25 -15.29 -9.20 8.38
C HIS A 25 -14.75 -8.19 7.37
N ASP A 26 -14.47 -6.99 7.85
CA ASP A 26 -13.75 -6.01 7.06
C ASP A 26 -12.33 -6.52 6.73
N THR A 27 -11.84 -6.10 5.59
CA THR A 27 -10.47 -6.36 5.15
C THR A 27 -9.73 -5.04 4.96
N VAL A 28 -8.45 -5.09 4.66
CA VAL A 28 -7.69 -3.88 4.29
C VAL A 28 -8.34 -3.17 3.10
N ARG A 29 -9.00 -3.90 2.19
CA ARG A 29 -9.77 -3.30 1.09
C ARG A 29 -10.83 -2.31 1.59
N THR A 30 -11.55 -2.62 2.65
CA THR A 30 -12.56 -1.72 3.24
C THR A 30 -11.94 -0.38 3.70
N TYR A 31 -10.72 -0.40 4.20
CA TYR A 31 -9.98 0.82 4.55
C TYR A 31 -9.58 1.62 3.32
N VAL A 32 -9.17 0.93 2.26
CA VAL A 32 -8.81 1.55 0.98
C VAL A 32 -10.02 2.19 0.34
N ASP A 33 -11.19 1.52 0.34
CA ASP A 33 -12.45 2.07 -0.20
C ASP A 33 -12.84 3.38 0.52
N LYS A 34 -12.72 3.42 1.85
CA LYS A 34 -12.96 4.65 2.62
C LYS A 34 -11.96 5.75 2.32
N LEU A 35 -10.70 5.40 2.12
CA LEU A 35 -9.69 6.35 1.71
C LEU A 35 -9.98 6.92 0.32
N GLU A 36 -10.38 6.07 -0.62
CA GLU A 36 -10.75 6.44 -1.99
C GLU A 36 -11.96 7.38 -1.99
N GLU A 37 -13.01 7.04 -1.25
CA GLU A 37 -14.19 7.88 -1.06
C GLU A 37 -13.77 9.26 -0.55
N TYR A 38 -12.99 9.33 0.53
CA TYR A 38 -12.51 10.59 1.09
C TYR A 38 -11.65 11.40 0.09
N ILE A 39 -10.75 10.74 -0.63
CA ILE A 39 -9.89 11.39 -1.63
C ILE A 39 -10.76 12.00 -2.75
N SER A 40 -11.78 11.28 -3.20
CA SER A 40 -12.67 11.75 -4.28
C SER A 40 -13.54 12.94 -3.87
N GLU A 41 -13.96 13.00 -2.60
CA GLU A 41 -14.82 14.07 -2.09
C GLU A 41 -14.08 15.37 -1.78
N VAL A 42 -12.84 15.28 -1.30
CA VAL A 42 -12.16 16.43 -0.66
C VAL A 42 -11.14 17.09 -1.59
N SER A 43 -10.72 16.45 -2.68
CA SER A 43 -9.55 16.91 -3.40
C SER A 43 -9.56 16.68 -4.91
N GLU A 44 -8.71 17.44 -5.61
CA GLU A 44 -8.33 17.19 -7.02
C GLU A 44 -7.40 15.98 -7.20
N HIS A 45 -7.29 15.12 -6.18
CA HIS A 45 -6.42 13.93 -6.22
C HIS A 45 -7.04 12.85 -7.09
N ILE A 46 -6.21 12.09 -7.79
CA ILE A 46 -6.62 11.00 -8.66
C ILE A 46 -6.11 9.69 -8.06
N TYR A 47 -7.03 8.81 -7.71
CA TYR A 47 -6.70 7.46 -7.28
C TYR A 47 -6.30 6.59 -8.50
N LYS A 48 -5.18 5.89 -8.40
CA LYS A 48 -4.60 5.02 -9.43
C LYS A 48 -4.52 3.54 -9.01
N GLY A 49 -5.26 3.18 -7.95
CA GLY A 49 -5.31 1.81 -7.45
C GLY A 49 -6.12 0.85 -8.32
N GLU A 50 -6.40 -0.31 -7.77
CA GLU A 50 -7.28 -1.30 -8.40
C GLU A 50 -8.69 -0.74 -8.49
N THR A 51 -9.27 -0.76 -9.68
CA THR A 51 -10.67 -0.39 -9.87
C THR A 51 -11.55 -1.52 -9.34
N ASP A 52 -12.63 -1.18 -8.67
CA ASP A 52 -13.57 -2.17 -8.14
C ASP A 52 -14.08 -3.06 -9.28
N GLY A 53 -13.92 -4.39 -9.12
CA GLY A 53 -14.30 -5.37 -10.15
C GLY A 53 -13.21 -5.73 -11.17
N GLU A 54 -11.99 -5.20 -11.09
CA GLU A 54 -10.88 -5.69 -11.89
C GLU A 54 -10.37 -7.02 -11.34
N ASP A 55 -10.89 -8.11 -11.90
CA ASP A 55 -10.42 -9.46 -11.56
C ASP A 55 -9.08 -9.73 -12.25
N LEU A 56 -8.01 -9.67 -11.47
CA LEU A 56 -6.65 -10.02 -11.91
C LEU A 56 -6.34 -11.51 -11.76
N SER A 57 -7.22 -12.30 -11.14
CA SER A 57 -6.96 -13.69 -10.77
C SER A 57 -6.72 -14.63 -11.96
N GLY A 58 -7.19 -14.25 -13.15
CA GLY A 58 -6.98 -15.00 -14.40
C GLY A 58 -5.73 -14.60 -15.18
N LEU A 59 -4.96 -13.60 -14.72
CA LEU A 59 -3.77 -13.10 -15.40
C LEU A 59 -2.51 -13.76 -14.87
N SER A 60 -1.46 -13.83 -15.72
CA SER A 60 -0.14 -14.23 -15.24
C SER A 60 0.48 -13.16 -14.35
N ASP A 61 1.37 -13.58 -13.44
CA ASP A 61 2.09 -12.67 -12.53
C ASP A 61 2.83 -11.56 -13.30
N ASP A 62 3.42 -11.89 -14.46
CA ASP A 62 4.09 -10.90 -15.31
C ASP A 62 3.12 -9.83 -15.83
N THR A 63 1.91 -10.23 -16.24
CA THR A 63 0.89 -9.30 -16.72
C THR A 63 0.38 -8.40 -15.60
N ILE A 64 0.17 -8.96 -14.42
CA ILE A 64 -0.22 -8.20 -13.23
C ILE A 64 0.87 -7.19 -12.91
N TRP A 65 2.14 -7.61 -12.93
CA TRP A 65 3.27 -6.75 -12.62
C TRP A 65 3.42 -5.59 -13.62
N GLU A 66 3.25 -5.82 -14.91
CA GLU A 66 3.28 -4.73 -15.90
C GLU A 66 2.17 -3.70 -15.63
N LYS A 67 0.93 -4.12 -15.33
CA LYS A 67 -0.16 -3.22 -14.97
C LYS A 67 0.15 -2.40 -13.72
N LEU A 68 0.70 -3.04 -12.68
CA LEU A 68 1.09 -2.35 -11.44
C LEU A 68 2.18 -1.32 -11.71
N LYS A 69 3.20 -1.67 -12.50
CA LYS A 69 4.25 -0.73 -12.93
C LYS A 69 3.70 0.49 -13.66
N ASP A 70 2.68 0.31 -14.51
CA ASP A 70 2.06 1.42 -15.22
C ASP A 70 1.34 2.38 -14.29
N ARG A 71 0.61 1.85 -13.30
CA ARG A 71 -0.08 2.64 -12.27
C ARG A 71 0.89 3.42 -11.40
N ILE A 72 1.97 2.75 -10.95
CA ILE A 72 3.00 3.37 -10.11
C ILE A 72 3.75 4.46 -10.92
N TYR A 73 4.10 4.18 -12.18
CA TYR A 73 4.78 5.13 -13.05
C TYR A 73 3.99 6.43 -13.24
N ASP A 74 2.66 6.32 -13.36
CA ASP A 74 1.77 7.49 -13.51
C ASP A 74 1.39 8.14 -12.16
N SER A 75 1.95 7.68 -11.05
CA SER A 75 1.66 8.21 -9.71
C SER A 75 2.74 9.17 -9.22
N THR A 76 2.39 10.02 -8.26
CA THR A 76 3.31 10.96 -7.58
C THR A 76 3.41 10.68 -6.09
N LEU A 77 2.46 9.92 -5.54
CA LEU A 77 2.41 9.48 -4.15
C LEU A 77 2.05 8.00 -4.11
N THR A 78 2.81 7.23 -3.35
CA THR A 78 2.47 5.85 -3.01
C THR A 78 2.12 5.78 -1.53
N ILE A 79 0.91 5.30 -1.22
CA ILE A 79 0.45 5.02 0.14
C ILE A 79 0.57 3.53 0.38
N VAL A 80 1.27 3.14 1.45
CA VAL A 80 1.39 1.74 1.86
C VAL A 80 0.52 1.51 3.09
N MET A 81 -0.50 0.63 2.98
CA MET A 81 -1.31 0.19 4.11
C MET A 81 -0.62 -0.96 4.82
N ILE A 82 -0.16 -0.71 6.03
CA ILE A 82 0.52 -1.71 6.86
C ILE A 82 -0.52 -2.36 7.78
N SER A 83 -0.81 -3.62 7.56
CA SER A 83 -1.69 -4.46 8.37
C SER A 83 -0.91 -5.60 9.02
N LYS A 84 -1.48 -6.19 10.06
CA LYS A 84 -0.82 -7.26 10.81
C LYS A 84 -0.57 -8.52 9.98
N GLY A 85 -1.50 -8.84 9.08
CA GLY A 85 -1.41 -10.00 8.19
C GLY A 85 -0.78 -9.71 6.82
N MET A 86 -0.25 -8.49 6.59
CA MET A 86 0.28 -8.11 5.27
C MET A 86 1.45 -8.99 4.82
N ARG A 87 2.30 -9.44 5.76
CA ARG A 87 3.47 -10.24 5.46
C ARG A 87 3.11 -11.71 5.38
N GLN A 88 3.46 -12.34 4.27
CA GLN A 88 3.37 -13.79 4.09
C GLN A 88 4.64 -14.44 4.65
N THR A 89 4.56 -15.01 5.86
CA THR A 89 5.71 -15.52 6.60
C THR A 89 6.39 -16.72 5.95
N TYR A 90 5.70 -17.41 5.04
CA TYR A 90 6.20 -18.56 4.29
C TYR A 90 6.92 -18.18 2.98
N LEU A 91 6.86 -16.91 2.58
CA LEU A 91 7.57 -16.39 1.41
C LEU A 91 8.67 -15.40 1.83
N PRO A 92 9.83 -15.44 1.17
CA PRO A 92 10.84 -14.39 1.32
C PRO A 92 10.28 -13.02 0.93
N ASP A 93 10.73 -11.96 1.58
CA ASP A 93 10.23 -10.59 1.29
C ASP A 93 10.41 -10.19 -0.19
N ARG A 94 11.47 -10.68 -0.84
CA ARG A 94 11.75 -10.46 -2.28
C ARG A 94 10.72 -11.12 -3.23
N GLU A 95 9.91 -12.04 -2.74
CA GLU A 95 8.88 -12.75 -3.51
C GLU A 95 7.47 -12.25 -3.19
N GLN A 96 7.35 -11.19 -2.37
CA GLN A 96 6.09 -10.56 -2.01
C GLN A 96 5.86 -9.30 -2.85
N TRP A 97 4.60 -9.03 -3.21
CA TRP A 97 4.23 -7.90 -4.08
C TRP A 97 4.54 -6.54 -3.47
N ILE A 98 4.17 -6.30 -2.21
CA ILE A 98 4.31 -5.00 -1.55
C ILE A 98 5.77 -4.49 -1.54
N PRO A 99 6.79 -5.28 -1.18
CA PRO A 99 8.19 -4.90 -1.31
C PRO A 99 8.60 -4.49 -2.74
N TRP A 100 8.05 -5.15 -3.76
CA TRP A 100 8.33 -4.81 -5.16
C TRP A 100 7.69 -3.50 -5.57
N GLU A 101 6.44 -3.27 -5.19
CA GLU A 101 5.71 -2.02 -5.44
C GLU A 101 6.41 -0.83 -4.79
N ILE A 102 6.83 -0.97 -3.52
CA ILE A 102 7.61 0.05 -2.82
C ILE A 102 8.92 0.32 -3.53
N SER A 103 9.67 -0.75 -3.86
CA SER A 103 10.96 -0.62 -4.53
C SER A 103 10.82 0.07 -5.90
N TYR A 104 9.76 -0.23 -6.64
CA TYR A 104 9.49 0.40 -7.93
C TYR A 104 9.06 1.87 -7.78
N SER A 105 8.25 2.18 -6.78
CA SER A 105 7.80 3.55 -6.48
C SER A 105 8.93 4.50 -6.14
N LEU A 106 10.02 3.98 -5.57
CA LEU A 106 11.19 4.78 -5.18
C LEU A 106 12.23 4.95 -6.29
N LYS A 107 12.00 4.39 -7.48
CA LYS A 107 12.91 4.49 -8.61
C LYS A 107 12.49 5.59 -9.58
N GLU A 108 13.47 6.28 -10.14
CA GLU A 108 13.26 7.05 -11.36
C GLU A 108 13.20 6.08 -12.55
N VAL A 109 12.13 6.15 -13.31
CA VAL A 109 11.89 5.26 -14.44
C VAL A 109 11.67 6.07 -15.71
N SER A 110 12.47 5.80 -16.73
CA SER A 110 12.32 6.43 -18.05
C SER A 110 11.62 5.46 -19.01
N ARG A 111 10.59 5.95 -19.69
CA ARG A 111 9.82 5.20 -20.68
C ARG A 111 9.67 6.01 -21.96
N LYS A 112 9.55 5.34 -23.11
CA LYS A 112 9.19 6.00 -24.37
C LYS A 112 7.69 6.29 -24.36
N ASN A 113 7.33 7.54 -24.66
CA ASN A 113 5.93 7.91 -24.90
C ASN A 113 5.49 7.48 -26.30
N ILE A 114 4.21 7.69 -26.61
CA ILE A 114 3.59 7.37 -27.93
C ILE A 114 4.31 8.06 -29.08
N SER A 115 4.90 9.24 -28.84
CA SER A 115 5.67 10.00 -29.83
C SER A 115 7.16 9.57 -29.94
N GLY A 116 7.56 8.51 -29.22
CA GLY A 116 8.92 7.99 -29.22
C GLY A 116 9.93 8.76 -28.34
N ASN A 117 9.50 9.80 -27.64
CA ASN A 117 10.34 10.59 -26.74
C ASN A 117 10.49 9.88 -25.38
N MET A 118 11.69 9.96 -24.80
CA MET A 118 11.92 9.48 -23.42
C MET A 118 11.27 10.44 -22.42
N VAL A 119 10.44 9.90 -21.57
CA VAL A 119 9.83 10.61 -20.43
C VAL A 119 10.24 9.90 -19.16
N THR A 120 10.78 10.67 -18.20
CA THR A 120 11.20 10.13 -16.90
C THR A 120 10.18 10.51 -15.84
N SER A 121 9.65 9.50 -15.12
CA SER A 121 8.90 9.70 -13.89
C SER A 121 9.89 9.79 -12.73
N SER A 122 9.77 10.81 -11.92
CA SER A 122 10.52 10.90 -10.66
C SER A 122 10.03 9.84 -9.67
N SER A 123 10.84 9.56 -8.65
CA SER A 123 10.43 8.71 -7.53
C SER A 123 9.18 9.28 -6.86
N ASN A 124 8.25 8.41 -6.46
CA ASN A 124 7.06 8.81 -5.73
C ASN A 124 7.40 9.22 -4.28
N ALA A 125 6.64 10.16 -3.74
CA ALA A 125 6.60 10.32 -2.29
C ALA A 125 5.99 9.05 -1.68
N LEU A 126 6.46 8.64 -0.49
CA LEU A 126 5.97 7.45 0.20
C LEU A 126 5.31 7.84 1.52
N LEU A 127 4.07 7.36 1.73
CA LEU A 127 3.34 7.48 2.99
C LEU A 127 2.96 6.09 3.50
N ALA A 128 3.33 5.77 4.74
CA ALA A 128 2.89 4.53 5.39
C ALA A 128 1.74 4.82 6.36
N ILE A 129 0.64 4.08 6.22
CA ILE A 129 -0.51 4.11 7.11
C ILE A 129 -0.58 2.77 7.83
N ILE A 130 -0.44 2.79 9.16
CA ILE A 130 -0.52 1.60 10.00
C ILE A 130 -1.97 1.40 10.41
N LEU A 131 -2.50 0.22 10.12
CA LEU A 131 -3.87 -0.15 10.47
C LEU A 131 -3.90 -0.85 11.83
N PRO A 132 -4.94 -0.63 12.65
CA PRO A 132 -5.10 -1.38 13.90
C PRO A 132 -5.43 -2.85 13.61
N ASP A 133 -4.93 -3.78 14.44
CA ASP A 133 -5.32 -5.18 14.37
C ASP A 133 -6.80 -5.39 14.78
N THR A 134 -7.30 -6.62 14.75
CA THR A 134 -8.69 -6.97 15.08
C THR A 134 -9.13 -6.48 16.47
N TYR A 135 -8.20 -6.28 17.39
CA TYR A 135 -8.46 -5.74 18.74
C TYR A 135 -8.29 -4.23 18.84
N GLY A 136 -7.96 -3.55 17.74
CA GLY A 136 -7.68 -2.11 17.72
C GLY A 136 -6.29 -1.75 18.23
N SER A 137 -5.37 -2.70 18.32
CA SER A 137 -4.01 -2.50 18.79
C SER A 137 -3.01 -2.30 17.65
N TYR A 138 -1.94 -1.56 17.93
CA TYR A 138 -0.79 -1.35 17.05
C TYR A 138 0.49 -2.07 17.56
N GLU A 139 0.37 -2.93 18.57
CA GLU A 139 1.51 -3.60 19.20
C GLU A 139 2.27 -4.51 18.24
N TYR A 140 1.61 -5.05 17.21
CA TYR A 140 2.26 -5.87 16.19
C TYR A 140 3.33 -5.10 15.40
N PHE A 141 3.20 -3.77 15.31
CA PHE A 141 4.09 -2.90 14.55
C PHE A 141 5.16 -2.23 15.43
N THR A 142 4.90 -2.12 16.73
CA THR A 142 5.79 -1.45 17.67
C THR A 142 6.37 -2.42 18.68
N PHE A 143 7.60 -2.18 19.10
CA PHE A 143 8.15 -2.88 20.26
C PHE A 143 8.85 -1.89 21.19
N ARG A 144 8.74 -2.14 22.47
CA ARG A 144 9.42 -1.33 23.48
C ARG A 144 10.89 -1.76 23.57
N LYS A 145 11.79 -0.87 23.27
CA LYS A 145 13.23 -1.13 23.46
C LYS A 145 13.56 -0.99 24.93
N THR A 146 13.94 -2.08 25.58
CA THR A 146 14.55 -2.07 26.90
C THR A 146 16.06 -1.96 26.72
N CYS A 147 16.60 -0.76 26.82
CA CYS A 147 18.04 -0.54 26.95
C CYS A 147 18.28 -0.11 28.39
N CYS A 148 18.94 -0.92 29.19
CA CYS A 148 19.27 -0.67 30.60
C CYS A 148 18.08 -0.84 31.58
N SER A 149 18.40 -0.74 32.87
CA SER A 149 17.50 -0.94 34.01
C SER A 149 16.34 0.05 34.12
N ASN A 150 16.29 1.09 33.27
CA ASN A 150 15.19 2.02 33.18
C ASN A 150 14.41 1.83 31.86
N PRO A 151 13.08 1.78 31.89
CA PRO A 151 12.27 1.68 30.67
C PRO A 151 12.48 2.90 29.79
N CYS A 152 13.23 2.75 28.72
CA CYS A 152 13.37 3.76 27.70
C CYS A 152 12.02 4.01 27.04
N ARG A 153 11.56 5.26 26.93
CA ARG A 153 10.33 5.63 26.24
C ARG A 153 10.44 5.56 24.69
N SER A 154 11.53 5.01 24.18
CA SER A 154 11.71 4.89 22.73
C SER A 154 11.03 3.64 22.17
N TYR A 155 10.18 3.82 21.19
CA TYR A 155 9.63 2.76 20.37
C TYR A 155 10.49 2.61 19.13
N LYS A 156 10.77 1.38 18.74
CA LYS A 156 11.38 1.08 17.45
C LYS A 156 10.33 0.41 16.57
N LEU A 157 10.22 0.85 15.34
CA LEU A 157 9.39 0.19 14.33
C LEU A 157 9.99 -1.19 14.00
N ARG A 158 9.15 -2.18 13.87
CA ARG A 158 9.54 -3.53 13.43
C ARG A 158 9.70 -3.59 11.93
#